data_8fb1ad9f88905fac93f86b9cb6e60f87
#
_entry.id   8fb1ad9f88905fac93f86b9cb6e60f87
#
_cell.length_a   1.000
_cell.length_b   1.000
_cell.length_c   1.000
_cell.angle_alpha   90.00
_cell.angle_beta   90.00
_cell.angle_gamma   90.00
#
_symmetry.space_group_name_H-M   'P 1'
#
loop_
_entity.id
_entity.type
_entity.pdbx_description
1 polymer ?
#
loop_
_entity_poly.entity_id
_entity_poly.type
_entity_poly.pdbx_seq_one_letter_code
_entity_poly.pdbx_strand_id
1 'polypeptide(L)'
;VKLNVSSKLARKDGKATIQATVGLPKSADAVAFGVRVQAVRASDGERLLPALMNDNYFTLMPGEKKNIQITFDESLLQNDSYKLIVEPYNKKL
;
A
#
# COMPACT_ATOMS: atom_id res chain seq x y z
N VAL A 1 13.23 1.06 9.97
CA VAL A 1 12.78 -0.16 9.30
C VAL A 1 12.46 0.15 7.85
N LYS A 2 13.05 -0.59 6.92
CA LYS A 2 12.86 -0.36 5.49
C LYS A 2 12.04 -1.49 4.89
N LEU A 3 10.94 -1.13 4.23
CA LEU A 3 10.04 -2.10 3.62
C LEU A 3 10.21 -2.13 2.10
N ASN A 4 10.05 -3.32 1.54
CA ASN A 4 10.02 -3.49 0.09
C ASN A 4 8.56 -3.49 -0.35
N VAL A 5 8.24 -2.67 -1.34
CA VAL A 5 6.87 -2.54 -1.83
C VAL A 5 6.86 -2.70 -3.34
N SER A 6 5.98 -3.56 -3.83
CA SER A 6 5.71 -3.67 -5.25
C SER A 6 4.21 -3.65 -5.46
N SER A 7 3.77 -3.15 -6.60
CA SER A 7 2.34 -3.06 -6.85
C SER A 7 2.05 -3.02 -8.34
N LYS A 8 0.80 -3.31 -8.68
CA LYS A 8 0.31 -3.16 -10.05
C LYS A 8 -1.15 -2.74 -10.01
N LEU A 9 -1.58 -2.03 -11.03
CA LEU A 9 -2.92 -1.51 -11.16
C LEU A 9 -3.66 -2.28 -12.24
N ALA A 10 -4.91 -2.69 -11.94
CA ALA A 10 -5.81 -3.28 -12.90
C ALA A 10 -7.09 -2.45 -12.93
N ARG A 11 -7.68 -2.30 -14.10
CA ARG A 11 -8.93 -1.55 -14.28
C ARG A 11 -9.97 -2.44 -14.92
N LYS A 12 -11.18 -2.39 -14.38
CA LYS A 12 -12.29 -3.16 -14.91
C LYS A 12 -13.61 -2.53 -14.49
N ASP A 13 -14.49 -2.30 -15.45
CA ASP A 13 -15.87 -1.84 -15.21
C ASP A 13 -15.94 -0.59 -14.32
N GLY A 14 -15.06 0.37 -14.58
CA GLY A 14 -15.06 1.62 -13.83
C GLY A 14 -14.41 1.54 -12.46
N LYS A 15 -13.86 0.38 -12.10
CA LYS A 15 -13.15 0.19 -10.84
C LYS A 15 -11.66 0.00 -11.09
N ALA A 16 -10.86 0.52 -10.19
CA ALA A 16 -9.42 0.32 -10.21
C ALA A 16 -9.03 -0.51 -8.99
N THR A 17 -8.17 -1.50 -9.20
CA THR A 17 -7.68 -2.36 -8.13
C THR A 17 -6.17 -2.33 -8.13
N ILE A 18 -5.59 -1.96 -7.00
CA ILE A 18 -4.14 -2.02 -6.80
C ILE A 18 -3.83 -3.28 -6.03
N GLN A 19 -3.00 -4.14 -6.61
CA GLN A 19 -2.50 -5.31 -5.91
C GLN A 19 -1.08 -5.02 -5.47
N ALA A 20 -0.87 -4.93 -4.17
CA ALA A 20 0.41 -4.56 -3.60
C ALA A 20 0.97 -5.69 -2.75
N THR A 21 2.28 -5.83 -2.76
CA THR A 21 2.99 -6.74 -1.87
C THR A 21 3.96 -5.91 -1.04
N VAL A 22 3.82 -6.02 0.28
CA VAL A 22 4.69 -5.32 1.22
C VAL A 22 5.50 -6.37 1.95
N GLY A 23 6.82 -6.23 1.93
CA GLY A 23 7.70 -7.20 2.53
C GLY A 23 8.76 -6.56 3.42
N LEU A 24 9.17 -7.30 4.43
CA LEU A 24 10.28 -6.92 5.29
C LEU A 24 11.47 -7.84 4.96
N PRO A 25 12.63 -7.28 4.59
CA PRO A 25 13.78 -8.13 4.23
C PRO A 25 14.22 -9.04 5.37
N LYS A 26 14.76 -10.19 5.02
CA LYS A 26 15.31 -11.11 6.02
C LYS A 26 16.44 -10.49 6.83
N SER A 27 17.15 -9.56 6.22
CA SER A 27 18.26 -8.86 6.87
C SER A 27 17.79 -7.77 7.84
N ALA A 28 16.49 -7.51 7.92
CA ALA A 28 15.97 -6.52 8.84
C ALA A 28 16.26 -6.95 10.28
N ASP A 29 16.64 -5.99 11.12
CA ASP A 29 16.98 -6.25 12.51
C ASP A 29 15.85 -5.89 13.47
N ALA A 30 14.67 -5.60 12.94
CA ALA A 30 13.51 -5.23 13.73
C ALA A 30 12.23 -5.64 13.03
N VAL A 31 11.17 -5.81 13.82
CA VAL A 31 9.82 -6.13 13.33
C VAL A 31 9.15 -4.83 12.88
N ALA A 32 8.37 -4.88 11.80
CA ALA A 32 7.58 -3.74 11.35
C ALA A 32 6.18 -3.85 11.95
N PHE A 33 5.88 -3.02 12.94
CA PHE A 33 4.59 -3.03 13.62
C PHE A 33 3.62 -2.04 13.00
N GLY A 34 2.34 -2.41 12.95
CA GLY A 34 1.28 -1.51 12.57
C GLY A 34 1.48 -0.86 11.22
N VAL A 35 1.87 -1.65 10.22
CA VAL A 35 2.14 -1.13 8.89
C VAL A 35 0.86 -0.60 8.27
N ARG A 36 0.86 0.67 7.88
CA ARG A 36 -0.28 1.32 7.25
C ARG A 36 0.01 1.54 5.78
N VAL A 37 -0.98 1.25 4.94
CA VAL A 37 -0.88 1.44 3.50
C VAL A 37 -1.97 2.41 3.05
N GLN A 38 -1.60 3.40 2.27
CA GLN A 38 -2.54 4.36 1.68
C GLN A 38 -2.27 4.50 0.20
N ALA A 39 -3.35 4.63 -0.59
CA ALA A 39 -3.24 4.96 -2.01
C ALA A 39 -3.61 6.43 -2.19
N VAL A 40 -2.78 7.16 -2.90
CA VAL A 40 -3.01 8.58 -3.19
C VAL A 40 -2.79 8.83 -4.67
N ARG A 41 -3.34 9.94 -5.17
CA ARG A 41 -3.10 10.36 -6.54
C ARG A 41 -1.68 10.93 -6.65
N ALA A 42 -0.95 10.52 -7.67
CA ALA A 42 0.47 10.85 -7.77
C ALA A 42 0.73 12.34 -7.94
N SER A 43 -0.14 13.05 -8.64
CA SER A 43 0.12 14.46 -8.97
C SER A 43 -0.08 15.40 -7.79
N ASP A 44 -1.05 15.14 -6.91
CA ASP A 44 -1.38 16.08 -5.83
C ASP A 44 -1.42 15.45 -4.45
N GLY A 45 -1.21 14.14 -4.34
CA GLY A 45 -1.23 13.46 -3.05
C GLY A 45 -2.60 13.28 -2.43
N GLU A 46 -3.66 13.56 -3.18
CA GLU A 46 -5.02 13.37 -2.68
C GLU A 46 -5.31 11.89 -2.45
N ARG A 47 -5.93 11.58 -1.33
CA ARG A 47 -6.29 10.19 -1.02
C ARG A 47 -7.34 9.69 -1.98
N LEU A 48 -7.16 8.45 -2.42
CA LEU A 48 -8.12 7.80 -3.31
C LEU A 48 -9.21 7.14 -2.47
N LEU A 49 -10.15 7.93 -2.02
CA LEU A 49 -11.24 7.48 -1.14
C LEU A 49 -12.60 7.78 -1.79
N PRO A 50 -13.61 6.95 -1.53
CA PRO A 50 -13.58 5.75 -0.68
C PRO A 50 -12.86 4.60 -1.36
N ALA A 51 -12.18 3.78 -0.58
CA ALA A 51 -11.46 2.63 -1.07
C ALA A 51 -11.71 1.42 -0.17
N LEU A 52 -11.81 0.24 -0.78
CA LEU A 52 -11.94 -1.01 -0.04
C LEU A 52 -10.57 -1.67 0.02
N MET A 53 -10.17 -2.04 1.23
CA MET A 53 -8.90 -2.73 1.45
C MET A 53 -9.17 -4.04 2.16
N ASN A 54 -8.44 -5.10 1.76
CA ASN A 54 -8.59 -6.37 2.43
C ASN A 54 -7.83 -6.43 3.76
N ASP A 55 -6.86 -5.56 3.96
CA ASP A 55 -6.11 -5.52 5.22
C ASP A 55 -5.38 -4.20 5.37
N ASN A 56 -5.08 -3.84 6.61
CA ASN A 56 -4.29 -2.66 6.94
C ASN A 56 -3.81 -2.80 8.39
N TYR A 57 -2.78 -2.05 8.78
CA TYR A 57 -2.23 -2.10 10.14
C TYR A 57 -1.79 -3.49 10.54
N PHE A 58 -0.99 -4.12 9.71
CA PHE A 58 -0.48 -5.46 9.96
C PHE A 58 0.96 -5.40 10.46
N THR A 59 1.42 -6.52 10.99
CA THR A 59 2.79 -6.65 11.50
C THR A 59 3.58 -7.60 10.61
N LEU A 60 4.81 -7.23 10.30
CA LEU A 60 5.71 -8.06 9.51
C LEU A 60 6.95 -8.40 10.31
N MET A 61 7.26 -9.70 10.34
CA MET A 61 8.54 -10.20 10.85
C MET A 61 9.56 -10.20 9.72
N PRO A 62 10.86 -10.19 10.02
CA PRO A 62 11.87 -10.25 8.96
C PRO A 62 11.65 -11.45 8.04
N GLY A 63 11.64 -11.20 6.73
CA GLY A 63 11.40 -12.22 5.73
C GLY A 63 9.94 -12.43 5.35
N GLU A 64 9.01 -11.78 6.04
CA GLU A 64 7.58 -11.94 5.74
C GLU A 64 7.10 -10.95 4.70
N LYS A 65 6.01 -11.33 4.02
CA LYS A 65 5.35 -10.49 3.02
C LYS A 65 3.86 -10.49 3.28
N LYS A 66 3.20 -9.38 2.89
CA LYS A 66 1.75 -9.25 2.98
C LYS A 66 1.22 -8.77 1.64
N ASN A 67 0.19 -9.45 1.14
CA ASN A 67 -0.49 -9.06 -0.09
C ASN A 67 -1.71 -8.23 0.26
N ILE A 68 -1.82 -7.04 -0.33
CA ILE A 68 -2.90 -6.10 -0.07
C ILE A 68 -3.59 -5.77 -1.38
N GLN A 69 -4.91 -5.72 -1.33
CA GLN A 69 -5.71 -5.34 -2.48
C GLN A 69 -6.52 -4.11 -2.12
N ILE A 70 -6.38 -3.05 -2.92
CA ILE A 70 -7.09 -1.79 -2.71
C ILE A 70 -7.96 -1.54 -3.93
N THR A 71 -9.27 -1.44 -3.73
CA THR A 71 -10.23 -1.22 -4.82
C THR A 71 -10.92 0.12 -4.61
N PHE A 72 -10.96 0.93 -5.67
CA PHE A 72 -11.61 2.23 -5.63
C PHE A 72 -12.19 2.56 -6.99
N ASP A 73 -12.97 3.65 -7.05
CA ASP A 73 -13.56 4.11 -8.31
C ASP A 73 -12.45 4.67 -9.21
N GLU A 74 -12.40 4.19 -10.44
CA GLU A 74 -11.37 4.60 -11.39
C GLU A 74 -11.35 6.11 -11.62
N SER A 75 -12.52 6.77 -11.54
CA SER A 75 -12.61 8.21 -11.75
C SER A 75 -11.81 9.03 -10.75
N LEU A 76 -11.49 8.45 -9.60
CA LEU A 76 -10.68 9.14 -8.59
C LEU A 76 -9.26 9.43 -9.06
N LEU A 77 -8.77 8.67 -10.03
CA LEU A 77 -7.42 8.89 -10.57
C LEU A 77 -7.36 10.11 -11.48
N GLN A 78 -8.48 10.50 -12.10
CA GLN A 78 -8.54 11.67 -13.01
C GLN A 78 -7.45 11.63 -14.08
N ASN A 79 -7.31 10.46 -14.72
CA ASN A 79 -6.29 10.22 -15.78
C ASN A 79 -4.86 10.36 -15.28
N ASP A 80 -4.66 10.24 -13.98
CA ASP A 80 -3.33 10.30 -13.37
C ASP A 80 -2.92 8.91 -12.89
N SER A 81 -1.76 8.83 -12.30
CA SER A 81 -1.25 7.62 -11.69
C SER A 81 -1.51 7.62 -10.19
N TYR A 82 -1.19 6.51 -9.55
CA TYR A 82 -1.31 6.39 -8.10
C TYR A 82 0.08 6.29 -7.47
N LYS A 83 0.12 6.55 -6.17
CA LYS A 83 1.30 6.36 -5.36
C LYS A 83 0.87 5.70 -4.06
N LEU A 84 1.67 4.75 -3.59
CA LEU A 84 1.39 4.09 -2.32
C LEU A 84 2.27 4.69 -1.23
N ILE A 85 1.65 4.98 -0.09
CA ILE A 85 2.37 5.40 1.10
C ILE A 85 2.29 4.24 2.08
N VAL A 86 3.46 3.70 2.45
CA VAL A 86 3.55 2.54 3.32
C VAL A 86 4.43 2.93 4.50
N GLU A 87 3.85 2.90 5.69
CA GLU A 87 4.55 3.37 6.90
C GLU A 87 4.32 2.41 8.07
N PRO A 88 5.38 1.87 8.67
CA PRO A 88 5.23 1.13 9.92
C PRO A 88 5.05 2.09 11.09
N TYR A 89 4.37 1.64 12.13
CA TYR A 89 4.19 2.45 13.35
C TYR A 89 5.54 2.77 13.98
N ASN A 90 6.46 1.83 13.98
CA ASN A 90 7.78 1.97 14.59
C ASN A 90 8.85 2.48 13.63
N LYS A 91 8.48 3.24 12.63
CA LYS A 91 9.42 3.72 11.60
C LYS A 91 10.48 4.66 12.15
N LYS A 92 10.21 5.25 13.27
CA LYS A 92 11.02 6.31 13.84
C LYS A 92 11.80 5.80 15.04
N LEU A 93 12.74 4.98 14.84
CA LEU A 93 13.51 4.43 15.95
C LEU A 93 14.98 4.80 15.91
#